data_da8893106d28aed2c3b68b55a9541f09
#
_entry.id   da8893106d28aed2c3b68b55a9541f09
#
_cell.length_a   1.000
_cell.length_b   1.000
_cell.length_c   1.000
_cell.angle_alpha   90.00
_cell.angle_beta   90.00
_cell.angle_gamma   90.00
#
_symmetry.space_group_name_H-M   'P 1'
#
loop_
_entity.id
_entity.type
_entity.pdbx_description
1 polymer ?
#
loop_
_entity_poly.entity_id
_entity_poly.type
_entity_poly.pdbx_seq_one_letter_code
_entity_poly.pdbx_strand_id
1 'polypeptide(L)'
;VKVALEQDFDIIHAHDWMTYLAGVEVKKATGKPLVVHLHASQFDRAGADARGWIYDIEKFGMEQADAVIPVSKYTGTIASGHYAIDPHKIFPIHNGADPVKVFKGKKKFPEKLVLFLGRLTAQKGPGFFLQIAAKVLEQTDDVRFVMAGTGEKLRQLIESGAFKGVGDKFHFTGFLNKDKVNELLSITDIYCMPSVSEPFGLSALEAAQFNIPAVISKQSGVAEVMKGALKADFWDVNKMAEHIVHLCTDEELYRKVVEQSTEDIKASTWDAAADKVIRVYEHVLNR
;
A
#
# COMPACT_ATOMS: atom_id res chain seq x y z
N VAL A 1 29.24 11.62 -1.87
CA VAL A 1 30.41 11.43 -2.74
C VAL A 1 31.66 11.03 -1.93
N LYS A 2 32.07 11.78 -0.87
CA LYS A 2 33.30 11.47 -0.10
C LYS A 2 33.33 9.99 0.35
N VAL A 3 32.31 9.50 1.02
CA VAL A 3 32.23 8.10 1.48
C VAL A 3 32.36 7.12 0.30
N ALA A 4 31.74 7.42 -0.82
CA ALA A 4 31.79 6.56 -2.02
C ALA A 4 33.18 6.46 -2.65
N LEU A 5 34.03 7.51 -2.49
CA LEU A 5 35.42 7.49 -2.96
C LEU A 5 36.34 6.71 -2.01
N GLU A 6 35.90 6.45 -0.78
CA GLU A 6 36.67 5.76 0.27
C GLU A 6 36.26 4.28 0.41
N GLN A 7 35.17 3.84 -0.25
CA GLN A 7 34.63 2.49 -0.16
C GLN A 7 34.71 1.78 -1.52
N ASP A 8 34.94 0.48 -1.47
CA ASP A 8 34.82 -0.38 -2.64
C ASP A 8 33.39 -0.91 -2.75
N PHE A 9 32.75 -0.72 -3.92
CA PHE A 9 31.41 -1.19 -4.22
C PHE A 9 31.22 -1.31 -5.73
N ASP A 10 30.29 -2.13 -6.16
CA ASP A 10 30.01 -2.39 -7.58
C ASP A 10 28.81 -1.61 -8.11
N ILE A 11 27.84 -1.28 -7.25
CA ILE A 11 26.56 -0.70 -7.66
C ILE A 11 26.07 0.32 -6.62
N ILE A 12 25.33 1.32 -7.10
CA ILE A 12 24.65 2.32 -6.29
C ILE A 12 23.17 1.98 -6.29
N HIS A 13 22.57 1.87 -5.10
CA HIS A 13 21.13 1.69 -4.97
C HIS A 13 20.53 2.84 -4.15
N ALA A 14 19.74 3.70 -4.81
CA ALA A 14 19.11 4.87 -4.20
C ALA A 14 17.60 4.64 -4.03
N HIS A 15 17.07 4.95 -2.83
CA HIS A 15 15.68 4.74 -2.46
C HIS A 15 14.93 6.07 -2.36
N ASP A 16 13.90 6.25 -3.17
CA ASP A 16 13.04 7.42 -3.29
C ASP A 16 13.78 8.75 -3.59
N TRP A 17 13.03 9.77 -3.89
CA TRP A 17 13.51 11.08 -4.32
C TRP A 17 14.55 11.71 -3.38
N MET A 18 14.47 11.44 -2.08
CA MET A 18 15.39 11.97 -1.08
C MET A 18 16.85 11.53 -1.29
N THR A 19 17.07 10.41 -1.95
CA THR A 19 18.41 9.85 -2.17
C THR A 19 18.83 9.89 -3.64
N TYR A 20 17.93 10.17 -4.58
CA TYR A 20 18.22 10.10 -6.01
C TYR A 20 19.35 11.06 -6.44
N LEU A 21 19.32 12.33 -5.99
CA LEU A 21 20.37 13.28 -6.33
C LEU A 21 21.74 12.83 -5.81
N ALA A 22 21.79 12.27 -4.60
CA ALA A 22 23.03 11.72 -4.05
C ALA A 22 23.53 10.53 -4.89
N GLY A 23 22.64 9.63 -5.29
CA GLY A 23 22.96 8.51 -6.18
C GLY A 23 23.50 8.95 -7.53
N VAL A 24 22.90 9.96 -8.15
CA VAL A 24 23.37 10.54 -9.43
C VAL A 24 24.76 11.15 -9.29
N GLU A 25 25.02 11.91 -8.23
CA GLU A 25 26.33 12.51 -7.99
C GLU A 25 27.42 11.45 -7.70
N VAL A 26 27.07 10.36 -6.99
CA VAL A 26 27.99 9.23 -6.79
C VAL A 26 28.27 8.53 -8.13
N LYS A 27 27.25 8.29 -8.96
CA LYS A 27 27.43 7.70 -10.31
C LYS A 27 28.39 8.54 -11.15
N LYS A 28 28.22 9.86 -11.18
CA LYS A 28 29.12 10.78 -11.91
C LYS A 28 30.56 10.72 -11.42
N ALA A 29 30.75 10.63 -10.10
CA ALA A 29 32.07 10.65 -9.50
C ALA A 29 32.84 9.33 -9.62
N THR A 30 32.12 8.18 -9.67
CA THR A 30 32.73 6.85 -9.61
C THR A 30 32.60 6.06 -10.91
N GLY A 31 31.70 6.45 -11.80
CA GLY A 31 31.36 5.69 -13.01
C GLY A 31 30.56 4.40 -12.73
N LYS A 32 30.24 4.10 -11.46
CA LYS A 32 29.48 2.91 -11.09
C LYS A 32 28.01 3.04 -11.47
N PRO A 33 27.33 1.95 -11.84
CA PRO A 33 25.92 1.99 -12.23
C PRO A 33 24.98 2.35 -11.08
N LEU A 34 23.88 3.01 -11.42
CA LEU A 34 22.85 3.48 -10.48
C LEU A 34 21.53 2.74 -10.69
N VAL A 35 21.05 2.09 -9.67
CA VAL A 35 19.68 1.59 -9.56
C VAL A 35 18.89 2.52 -8.64
N VAL A 36 17.69 2.91 -9.04
CA VAL A 36 16.77 3.68 -8.18
C VAL A 36 15.55 2.85 -7.83
N HIS A 37 15.15 2.89 -6.56
CA HIS A 37 13.97 2.20 -6.06
C HIS A 37 12.85 3.21 -5.80
N LEU A 38 11.71 3.02 -6.42
CA LEU A 38 10.54 3.89 -6.32
C LEU A 38 9.51 3.25 -5.40
N HIS A 39 9.46 3.68 -4.12
CA HIS A 39 8.48 3.20 -3.14
C HIS A 39 7.16 3.96 -3.22
N ALA A 40 7.20 5.25 -3.55
CA ALA A 40 6.02 6.07 -3.81
C ALA A 40 6.41 7.31 -4.61
N SER A 41 5.64 7.67 -5.61
CA SER A 41 5.87 8.86 -6.41
C SER A 41 5.10 10.08 -5.91
N GLN A 42 5.52 11.27 -6.37
CA GLN A 42 4.75 12.49 -6.15
C GLN A 42 3.35 12.40 -6.80
N PHE A 43 3.22 11.66 -7.90
CA PHE A 43 1.93 11.39 -8.52
C PHE A 43 0.99 10.62 -7.59
N ASP A 44 1.48 9.63 -6.83
CA ASP A 44 0.68 8.92 -5.83
C ASP A 44 0.15 9.86 -4.74
N ARG A 45 0.93 10.89 -4.38
CA ARG A 45 0.61 11.83 -3.29
C ARG A 45 -0.33 12.95 -3.73
N ALA A 46 -0.12 13.49 -4.93
CA ALA A 46 -0.77 14.70 -5.43
C ALA A 46 -1.67 14.49 -6.67
N GLY A 47 -1.68 13.28 -7.24
CA GLY A 47 -2.48 12.99 -8.44
C GLY A 47 -2.06 13.84 -9.64
N ALA A 48 -3.03 14.40 -10.37
CA ALA A 48 -2.78 15.22 -11.56
C ALA A 48 -1.95 16.48 -11.28
N ASP A 49 -1.95 16.97 -10.03
CA ASP A 49 -1.19 18.15 -9.60
C ASP A 49 0.24 17.80 -9.13
N ALA A 50 0.79 16.68 -9.59
CA ALA A 50 2.09 16.16 -9.16
C ALA A 50 3.30 17.02 -9.52
N ARG A 51 3.14 18.10 -10.30
CA ARG A 51 4.22 18.99 -10.71
C ARG A 51 4.88 19.70 -9.52
N GLY A 52 6.19 19.94 -9.64
CA GLY A 52 6.98 20.63 -8.62
C GLY A 52 8.33 19.96 -8.39
N TRP A 53 9.12 20.51 -7.49
CA TRP A 53 10.52 20.13 -7.30
C TRP A 53 10.73 18.64 -6.91
N ILE A 54 9.81 18.03 -6.18
CA ILE A 54 9.88 16.59 -5.87
C ILE A 54 9.69 15.77 -7.16
N TYR A 55 8.68 16.09 -7.97
CA TYR A 55 8.45 15.47 -9.27
C TYR A 55 9.69 15.59 -10.17
N ASP A 56 10.31 16.78 -10.20
CA ASP A 56 11.49 17.03 -11.03
C ASP A 56 12.69 16.20 -10.57
N ILE A 57 12.89 16.04 -9.25
CA ILE A 57 13.94 15.17 -8.69
C ILE A 57 13.65 13.69 -9.00
N GLU A 58 12.40 13.23 -8.82
CA GLU A 58 12.00 11.86 -9.15
C GLU A 58 12.27 11.56 -10.62
N LYS A 59 11.80 12.44 -11.50
CA LYS A 59 12.00 12.31 -12.95
C LYS A 59 13.48 12.27 -13.30
N PHE A 60 14.24 13.27 -12.87
CA PHE A 60 15.67 13.35 -13.13
C PHE A 60 16.43 12.13 -12.62
N GLY A 61 16.17 11.68 -11.39
CA GLY A 61 16.82 10.51 -10.81
C GLY A 61 16.52 9.23 -11.60
N MET A 62 15.28 9.01 -11.99
CA MET A 62 14.90 7.85 -12.81
C MET A 62 15.49 7.92 -14.24
N GLU A 63 15.56 9.10 -14.86
CA GLU A 63 16.20 9.29 -16.18
C GLU A 63 17.70 8.96 -16.14
N GLN A 64 18.42 9.36 -15.07
CA GLN A 64 19.85 9.12 -14.90
C GLN A 64 20.19 7.70 -14.46
N ALA A 65 19.23 6.95 -13.95
CA ALA A 65 19.43 5.57 -13.50
C ALA A 65 19.63 4.60 -14.67
N ASP A 66 20.39 3.53 -14.43
CA ASP A 66 20.55 2.39 -15.35
C ASP A 66 19.38 1.42 -15.23
N ALA A 67 18.76 1.33 -14.03
CA ALA A 67 17.52 0.60 -13.79
C ALA A 67 16.64 1.32 -12.77
N VAL A 68 15.32 1.16 -12.91
CA VAL A 68 14.30 1.67 -12.01
C VAL A 68 13.52 0.48 -11.47
N ILE A 69 13.45 0.34 -10.14
CA ILE A 69 12.70 -0.70 -9.46
C ILE A 69 11.48 -0.07 -8.77
N PRO A 70 10.30 -0.04 -9.40
CA PRO A 70 9.07 0.32 -8.70
C PRO A 70 8.57 -0.87 -7.88
N VAL A 71 7.89 -0.58 -6.75
CA VAL A 71 7.35 -1.60 -5.83
C VAL A 71 6.16 -2.38 -6.37
N SER A 72 5.68 -2.06 -7.56
CA SER A 72 4.60 -2.76 -8.27
C SER A 72 4.60 -2.44 -9.76
N LYS A 73 3.89 -3.24 -10.57
CA LYS A 73 3.63 -2.90 -11.97
C LYS A 73 2.80 -1.63 -12.07
N TYR A 74 1.84 -1.44 -11.15
CA TYR A 74 1.03 -0.22 -11.06
C TYR A 74 1.92 1.02 -10.93
N THR A 75 2.88 1.03 -9.98
CA THR A 75 3.86 2.12 -9.85
C THR A 75 4.77 2.24 -11.06
N GLY A 76 5.12 1.11 -11.71
CA GLY A 76 5.87 1.09 -12.98
C GLY A 76 5.11 1.78 -14.11
N THR A 77 3.78 1.62 -14.21
CA THR A 77 2.97 2.34 -15.22
C THR A 77 2.92 3.85 -14.93
N ILE A 78 2.96 4.24 -13.66
CA ILE A 78 3.10 5.67 -13.29
C ILE A 78 4.46 6.20 -13.75
N ALA A 79 5.55 5.49 -13.51
CA ALA A 79 6.89 5.89 -13.94
C ALA A 79 6.98 6.05 -15.47
N SER A 80 6.47 5.11 -16.24
CA SER A 80 6.48 5.20 -17.70
C SER A 80 5.49 6.25 -18.25
N GLY A 81 4.27 6.31 -17.72
CA GLY A 81 3.19 7.14 -18.26
C GLY A 81 3.29 8.62 -17.84
N HIS A 82 3.61 8.89 -16.56
CA HIS A 82 3.61 10.26 -16.02
C HIS A 82 5.00 10.90 -15.95
N TYR A 83 6.05 10.09 -15.84
CA TYR A 83 7.45 10.57 -15.83
C TYR A 83 8.17 10.33 -17.17
N ALA A 84 7.53 9.61 -18.10
CA ALA A 84 8.08 9.25 -19.40
C ALA A 84 9.41 8.47 -19.31
N ILE A 85 9.54 7.60 -18.32
CA ILE A 85 10.69 6.73 -18.15
C ILE A 85 10.61 5.57 -19.13
N ASP A 86 11.74 5.26 -19.80
CA ASP A 86 11.85 4.14 -20.72
C ASP A 86 11.42 2.82 -20.06
N PRO A 87 10.38 2.13 -20.58
CA PRO A 87 9.93 0.86 -20.01
C PRO A 87 11.02 -0.22 -19.93
N HIS A 88 12.03 -0.18 -20.80
CA HIS A 88 13.15 -1.13 -20.77
C HIS A 88 14.07 -0.99 -19.55
N LYS A 89 13.98 0.14 -18.83
CA LYS A 89 14.69 0.35 -17.57
C LYS A 89 13.87 -0.04 -16.34
N ILE A 90 12.57 -0.36 -16.49
CA ILE A 90 11.63 -0.55 -15.39
C ILE A 90 11.50 -2.03 -15.05
N PHE A 91 11.87 -2.39 -13.82
CA PHE A 91 11.84 -3.76 -13.29
C PHE A 91 10.96 -3.82 -12.03
N PRO A 92 9.64 -4.01 -12.14
CA PRO A 92 8.75 -4.03 -10.97
C PRO A 92 9.09 -5.18 -10.02
N ILE A 93 9.29 -4.86 -8.74
CA ILE A 93 9.57 -5.84 -7.68
C ILE A 93 8.63 -5.55 -6.51
N HIS A 94 7.74 -6.50 -6.22
CA HIS A 94 6.80 -6.38 -5.12
C HIS A 94 7.53 -6.46 -3.77
N ASN A 95 7.07 -5.66 -2.81
CA ASN A 95 7.53 -5.74 -1.43
C ASN A 95 7.18 -7.09 -0.80
N GLY A 96 7.99 -7.50 0.16
CA GLY A 96 7.66 -8.59 1.09
C GLY A 96 6.95 -8.06 2.33
N ALA A 97 6.44 -8.98 3.14
CA ALA A 97 5.99 -8.71 4.49
C ALA A 97 6.78 -9.53 5.50
N ASP A 98 7.09 -8.93 6.64
CA ASP A 98 7.69 -9.66 7.75
C ASP A 98 6.67 -10.62 8.36
N PRO A 99 7.07 -11.85 8.73
CA PRO A 99 6.20 -12.75 9.47
C PRO A 99 5.74 -12.09 10.78
N VAL A 100 4.44 -12.12 11.05
CA VAL A 100 3.86 -11.59 12.29
C VAL A 100 3.46 -12.75 13.19
N LYS A 101 3.71 -12.61 14.51
CA LYS A 101 3.16 -13.57 15.48
C LYS A 101 1.65 -13.35 15.59
N VAL A 102 0.92 -14.21 14.89
CA VAL A 102 -0.55 -14.16 14.89
C VAL A 102 -1.10 -14.69 16.21
N PHE A 103 -2.07 -13.99 16.76
CA PHE A 103 -2.86 -14.43 17.90
C PHE A 103 -4.33 -14.01 17.70
N LYS A 104 -5.25 -14.72 18.31
CA LYS A 104 -6.67 -14.34 18.28
C LYS A 104 -7.00 -13.50 19.50
N GLY A 105 -7.35 -12.24 19.28
CA GLY A 105 -7.82 -11.33 20.32
C GLY A 105 -9.22 -11.68 20.80
N LYS A 106 -9.59 -11.17 21.97
CA LYS A 106 -10.94 -11.32 22.52
C LYS A 106 -11.76 -10.08 22.19
N LYS A 107 -12.63 -10.21 21.20
CA LYS A 107 -13.61 -9.18 20.84
C LYS A 107 -14.69 -9.09 21.92
N LYS A 108 -15.06 -7.88 22.33
CA LYS A 108 -16.04 -7.62 23.42
C LYS A 108 -17.44 -7.29 22.94
N PHE A 109 -17.68 -7.38 21.64
CA PHE A 109 -18.94 -7.08 20.99
C PHE A 109 -19.19 -8.13 19.87
N PRO A 110 -20.45 -8.43 19.51
CA PRO A 110 -20.78 -9.48 18.55
C PRO A 110 -20.61 -9.07 17.10
N GLU A 111 -20.74 -7.78 16.79
CA GLU A 111 -20.76 -7.26 15.42
C GLU A 111 -19.44 -7.53 14.69
N LYS A 112 -19.49 -7.67 13.38
CA LYS A 112 -18.31 -7.75 12.52
C LYS A 112 -17.53 -6.42 12.54
N LEU A 113 -16.20 -6.49 12.62
CA LEU A 113 -15.33 -5.33 12.63
C LEU A 113 -14.67 -5.13 11.27
N VAL A 114 -14.96 -4.01 10.61
CA VAL A 114 -14.31 -3.58 9.37
C VAL A 114 -13.25 -2.53 9.69
N LEU A 115 -12.01 -2.80 9.30
CA LEU A 115 -10.84 -1.97 9.61
C LEU A 115 -10.32 -1.24 8.38
N PHE A 116 -10.09 0.06 8.52
CA PHE A 116 -9.17 0.86 7.72
C PHE A 116 -7.91 1.15 8.55
N LEU A 117 -6.73 0.92 7.99
CA LEU A 117 -5.45 1.20 8.64
C LEU A 117 -4.53 2.00 7.71
N GLY A 118 -4.17 3.21 8.12
CA GLY A 118 -3.25 4.03 7.34
C GLY A 118 -3.26 5.52 7.68
N ARG A 119 -2.43 6.28 6.98
CA ARG A 119 -2.43 7.75 7.09
C ARG A 119 -3.74 8.32 6.56
N LEU A 120 -4.31 9.29 7.25
CA LEU A 120 -5.58 9.93 6.85
C LEU A 120 -5.31 11.07 5.85
N THR A 121 -4.84 10.70 4.66
CA THR A 121 -4.55 11.59 3.52
C THR A 121 -5.48 11.28 2.36
N ALA A 122 -5.59 12.19 1.38
CA ALA A 122 -6.40 11.96 0.18
C ALA A 122 -6.00 10.67 -0.55
N GLN A 123 -4.70 10.40 -0.63
CA GLN A 123 -4.13 9.21 -1.26
C GLN A 123 -4.70 7.88 -0.72
N LYS A 124 -4.87 7.78 0.60
CA LYS A 124 -5.35 6.55 1.25
C LYS A 124 -6.88 6.39 1.22
N GLY A 125 -7.61 7.40 0.77
CA GLY A 125 -9.05 7.32 0.56
C GLY A 125 -9.91 7.18 1.82
N PRO A 126 -9.57 7.79 2.98
CA PRO A 126 -10.39 7.62 4.20
C PRO A 126 -11.80 8.19 4.04
N GLY A 127 -12.01 9.17 3.15
CA GLY A 127 -13.34 9.69 2.82
C GLY A 127 -14.21 8.67 2.07
N PHE A 128 -13.60 7.83 1.23
CA PHE A 128 -14.30 6.71 0.58
C PHE A 128 -14.65 5.64 1.60
N PHE A 129 -13.77 5.32 2.55
CA PHE A 129 -14.08 4.37 3.63
C PHE A 129 -15.29 4.81 4.46
N LEU A 130 -15.41 6.10 4.76
CA LEU A 130 -16.57 6.64 5.46
C LEU A 130 -17.86 6.53 4.63
N GLN A 131 -17.78 6.73 3.30
CA GLN A 131 -18.92 6.55 2.40
C GLN A 131 -19.32 5.07 2.29
N ILE A 132 -18.34 4.17 2.21
CA ILE A 132 -18.55 2.73 2.20
C ILE A 132 -19.26 2.29 3.49
N ALA A 133 -18.79 2.79 4.66
CA ALA A 133 -19.42 2.50 5.95
C ALA A 133 -20.90 2.92 5.96
N ALA A 134 -21.22 4.12 5.50
CA ALA A 134 -22.60 4.57 5.40
C ALA A 134 -23.44 3.64 4.52
N LYS A 135 -22.91 3.21 3.36
CA LYS A 135 -23.61 2.28 2.45
C LYS A 135 -23.80 0.86 3.01
N VAL A 136 -22.87 0.37 3.81
CA VAL A 136 -23.02 -0.90 4.50
C VAL A 136 -24.08 -0.81 5.59
N LEU A 137 -24.07 0.26 6.38
CA LEU A 137 -25.02 0.49 7.47
C LEU A 137 -26.46 0.77 6.98
N GLU A 138 -26.66 1.14 5.72
CA GLU A 138 -27.99 1.14 5.08
C GLU A 138 -28.58 -0.28 4.94
N GLN A 139 -27.73 -1.33 5.00
CA GLN A 139 -28.11 -2.72 4.72
C GLN A 139 -28.06 -3.63 5.97
N THR A 140 -27.20 -3.33 6.95
CA THR A 140 -27.03 -4.13 8.17
C THR A 140 -26.50 -3.33 9.33
N ASP A 141 -26.98 -3.63 10.55
CA ASP A 141 -26.52 -3.04 11.81
C ASP A 141 -25.47 -3.92 12.54
N ASP A 142 -25.20 -5.13 12.01
CA ASP A 142 -24.28 -6.10 12.64
C ASP A 142 -22.81 -5.85 12.30
N VAL A 143 -22.47 -4.60 12.00
CA VAL A 143 -21.13 -4.18 11.60
C VAL A 143 -20.67 -2.93 12.36
N ARG A 144 -19.40 -2.91 12.74
CA ARG A 144 -18.70 -1.72 13.26
C ARG A 144 -17.52 -1.38 12.36
N PHE A 145 -17.23 -0.11 12.27
CA PHE A 145 -16.13 0.42 11.48
C PHE A 145 -15.07 1.04 12.38
N VAL A 146 -13.80 0.74 12.09
CA VAL A 146 -12.67 1.36 12.78
C VAL A 146 -11.74 1.98 11.75
N MET A 147 -11.45 3.25 11.94
CA MET A 147 -10.44 3.98 11.17
C MET A 147 -9.23 4.22 12.06
N ALA A 148 -8.16 3.46 11.83
CA ALA A 148 -6.92 3.54 12.57
C ALA A 148 -5.87 4.34 11.80
N GLY A 149 -5.37 5.40 12.43
CA GLY A 149 -4.36 6.27 11.88
C GLY A 149 -4.61 7.74 12.18
N THR A 150 -3.71 8.59 11.67
CA THR A 150 -3.79 10.04 11.80
C THR A 150 -3.38 10.72 10.50
N GLY A 151 -3.73 11.96 10.33
CA GLY A 151 -3.42 12.76 9.15
C GLY A 151 -4.24 14.03 9.07
N GLU A 152 -3.97 14.83 8.06
CA GLU A 152 -4.59 16.14 7.82
C GLU A 152 -6.12 16.11 7.71
N LYS A 153 -6.68 14.97 7.30
CA LYS A 153 -8.13 14.81 7.09
C LYS A 153 -8.91 14.38 8.33
N LEU A 154 -8.25 14.07 9.46
CA LEU A 154 -8.91 13.49 10.64
C LEU A 154 -10.10 14.33 11.11
N ARG A 155 -9.91 15.65 11.29
CA ARG A 155 -10.97 16.55 11.75
C ARG A 155 -12.17 16.55 10.80
N GLN A 156 -11.91 16.74 9.52
CA GLN A 156 -12.96 16.75 8.48
C GLN A 156 -13.75 15.43 8.44
N LEU A 157 -13.05 14.29 8.66
CA LEU A 157 -13.67 12.97 8.66
C LEU A 157 -14.58 12.74 9.86
N ILE A 158 -14.18 13.21 11.05
CA ILE A 158 -15.02 13.14 12.27
C ILE A 158 -16.30 13.96 12.07
N GLU A 159 -16.16 15.21 11.59
CA GLU A 159 -17.31 16.09 11.28
C GLU A 159 -18.24 15.43 10.24
N SER A 160 -17.68 14.90 9.15
CA SER A 160 -18.44 14.22 8.09
C SER A 160 -19.13 12.94 8.58
N GLY A 161 -18.52 12.19 9.50
CA GLY A 161 -19.10 10.98 10.09
C GLY A 161 -20.35 11.29 10.92
N ALA A 162 -20.32 12.35 11.69
CA ALA A 162 -21.48 12.81 12.45
C ALA A 162 -22.66 13.18 11.52
N PHE A 163 -22.40 13.88 10.41
CA PHE A 163 -23.43 14.23 9.42
C PHE A 163 -24.02 13.02 8.68
N LYS A 164 -23.23 11.95 8.49
CA LYS A 164 -23.68 10.75 7.77
C LYS A 164 -24.45 9.74 8.65
N GLY A 165 -24.63 10.04 9.95
CA GLY A 165 -25.35 9.18 10.87
C GLY A 165 -24.67 7.84 11.20
N VAL A 166 -23.34 7.74 10.97
CA VAL A 166 -22.58 6.51 11.25
C VAL A 166 -21.88 6.53 12.62
N GLY A 167 -22.10 7.58 13.43
CA GLY A 167 -21.29 7.93 14.60
C GLY A 167 -21.23 6.87 15.70
N ASP A 168 -22.29 6.13 15.96
CA ASP A 168 -22.35 5.07 16.99
C ASP A 168 -21.70 3.75 16.53
N LYS A 169 -21.57 3.53 15.24
CA LYS A 169 -20.97 2.34 14.62
C LYS A 169 -19.56 2.61 14.05
N PHE A 170 -19.06 3.84 14.13
CA PHE A 170 -17.80 4.24 13.54
C PHE A 170 -16.83 4.79 14.60
N HIS A 171 -15.63 4.23 14.69
CA HIS A 171 -14.64 4.58 15.67
C HIS A 171 -13.33 5.05 15.05
N PHE A 172 -12.78 6.17 15.54
CA PHE A 172 -11.47 6.70 15.18
C PHE A 172 -10.47 6.43 16.31
N THR A 173 -9.40 5.71 16.02
CA THR A 173 -8.41 5.37 17.08
C THR A 173 -7.31 6.42 17.25
N GLY A 174 -7.07 7.25 16.22
CA GLY A 174 -5.83 8.00 16.10
C GLY A 174 -4.65 7.09 15.75
N PHE A 175 -3.43 7.57 16.02
CA PHE A 175 -2.20 6.80 15.77
C PHE A 175 -2.11 5.59 16.73
N LEU A 176 -1.73 4.45 16.17
CA LEU A 176 -1.43 3.23 16.92
C LEU A 176 0.02 2.80 16.66
N ASN A 177 0.72 2.37 17.69
CA ASN A 177 2.01 1.69 17.53
C ASN A 177 1.80 0.25 17.03
N LYS A 178 2.89 -0.44 16.68
CA LYS A 178 2.85 -1.79 16.08
C LYS A 178 2.09 -2.80 16.94
N ASP A 179 2.28 -2.78 18.26
CA ASP A 179 1.62 -3.73 19.17
C ASP A 179 0.10 -3.51 19.17
N LYS A 180 -0.34 -2.24 19.24
CA LYS A 180 -1.76 -1.87 19.17
C LYS A 180 -2.39 -2.13 17.81
N VAL A 181 -1.63 -2.01 16.73
CA VAL A 181 -2.06 -2.44 15.39
C VAL A 181 -2.29 -3.95 15.38
N ASN A 182 -1.36 -4.75 15.91
CA ASN A 182 -1.52 -6.20 16.00
C ASN A 182 -2.71 -6.62 16.88
N GLU A 183 -2.91 -5.94 18.04
CA GLU A 183 -4.09 -6.15 18.88
C GLU A 183 -5.38 -5.87 18.09
N LEU A 184 -5.44 -4.79 17.34
CA LEU A 184 -6.60 -4.42 16.53
C LEU A 184 -6.83 -5.42 15.39
N LEU A 185 -5.77 -5.82 14.66
CA LEU A 185 -5.85 -6.85 13.63
C LEU A 185 -6.38 -8.17 14.21
N SER A 186 -5.97 -8.56 15.41
CA SER A 186 -6.39 -9.82 16.06
C SER A 186 -7.90 -9.94 16.35
N ILE A 187 -8.64 -8.83 16.31
CA ILE A 187 -10.10 -8.77 16.52
C ILE A 187 -10.86 -8.30 15.27
N THR A 188 -10.16 -7.99 14.20
CA THR A 188 -10.74 -7.51 12.94
C THR A 188 -11.30 -8.67 12.13
N ASP A 189 -12.47 -8.49 11.53
CA ASP A 189 -13.13 -9.48 10.69
C ASP A 189 -12.91 -9.19 9.19
N ILE A 190 -12.84 -7.92 8.77
CA ILE A 190 -12.67 -7.51 7.38
C ILE A 190 -11.71 -6.32 7.31
N TYR A 191 -10.78 -6.36 6.38
CA TYR A 191 -9.90 -5.24 6.07
C TYR A 191 -10.37 -4.49 4.82
N CYS A 192 -10.43 -3.16 4.88
CA CYS A 192 -10.85 -2.35 3.73
C CYS A 192 -9.83 -1.27 3.42
N MET A 193 -9.33 -1.26 2.18
CA MET A 193 -8.32 -0.29 1.69
C MET A 193 -8.79 0.39 0.39
N PRO A 194 -9.60 1.46 0.48
CA PRO A 194 -10.12 2.18 -0.69
C PRO A 194 -9.16 3.28 -1.15
N SER A 195 -7.86 2.96 -1.26
CA SER A 195 -6.83 3.92 -1.63
C SER A 195 -7.01 4.43 -3.06
N VAL A 196 -6.88 5.75 -3.25
CA VAL A 196 -6.93 6.41 -4.56
C VAL A 196 -5.72 6.04 -5.41
N SER A 197 -4.55 5.96 -4.77
CA SER A 197 -3.32 5.46 -5.36
C SER A 197 -2.48 4.82 -4.27
N GLU A 198 -2.25 3.52 -4.37
CA GLU A 198 -1.46 2.76 -3.40
C GLU A 198 -0.28 2.11 -4.12
N PRO A 199 0.94 2.61 -3.94
CA PRO A 199 2.11 2.04 -4.62
C PRO A 199 2.27 0.55 -4.39
N PHE A 200 2.03 0.09 -3.16
CA PHE A 200 1.97 -1.34 -2.86
C PHE A 200 0.81 -1.70 -1.94
N GLY A 201 0.87 -1.42 -0.62
CA GLY A 201 -0.20 -1.71 0.34
C GLY A 201 0.17 -2.82 1.33
N LEU A 202 1.28 -2.65 2.06
CA LEU A 202 1.78 -3.61 3.07
C LEU A 202 0.73 -3.95 4.14
N SER A 203 -0.10 -2.99 4.54
CA SER A 203 -1.15 -3.21 5.55
C SER A 203 -2.21 -4.25 5.13
N ALA A 204 -2.44 -4.44 3.83
CA ALA A 204 -3.31 -5.51 3.34
C ALA A 204 -2.64 -6.89 3.48
N LEU A 205 -1.31 -7.00 3.26
CA LEU A 205 -0.56 -8.23 3.52
C LEU A 205 -0.52 -8.53 5.02
N GLU A 206 -0.33 -7.50 5.87
CA GLU A 206 -0.36 -7.67 7.32
C GLU A 206 -1.73 -8.18 7.79
N ALA A 207 -2.83 -7.63 7.27
CA ALA A 207 -4.18 -8.14 7.55
C ALA A 207 -4.36 -9.60 7.12
N ALA A 208 -3.87 -9.97 5.93
CA ALA A 208 -3.97 -11.34 5.43
C ALA A 208 -3.20 -12.34 6.31
N GLN A 209 -2.09 -11.94 6.95
CA GLN A 209 -1.39 -12.79 7.92
C GLN A 209 -2.25 -13.14 9.15
N PHE A 210 -3.18 -12.26 9.53
CA PHE A 210 -4.17 -12.52 10.59
C PHE A 210 -5.42 -13.28 10.08
N ASN A 211 -5.39 -13.82 8.85
CA ASN A 211 -6.52 -14.48 8.20
C ASN A 211 -7.74 -13.57 8.04
N ILE A 212 -7.50 -12.30 7.78
CA ILE A 212 -8.55 -11.30 7.56
C ILE A 212 -8.77 -11.14 6.06
N PRO A 213 -9.98 -11.38 5.54
CA PRO A 213 -10.30 -11.11 4.13
C PRO A 213 -10.24 -9.62 3.86
N ALA A 214 -9.76 -9.25 2.67
CA ALA A 214 -9.55 -7.86 2.28
C ALA A 214 -10.47 -7.43 1.12
N VAL A 215 -11.01 -6.22 1.24
CA VAL A 215 -11.63 -5.45 0.17
C VAL A 215 -10.70 -4.30 -0.18
N ILE A 216 -10.13 -4.28 -1.38
CA ILE A 216 -9.07 -3.33 -1.76
C ILE A 216 -9.38 -2.63 -3.07
N SER A 217 -8.82 -1.43 -3.24
CA SER A 217 -8.89 -0.76 -4.54
C SER A 217 -8.02 -1.46 -5.59
N LYS A 218 -8.49 -1.46 -6.84
CA LYS A 218 -7.69 -1.91 -7.99
C LYS A 218 -6.47 -1.02 -8.22
N GLN A 219 -6.53 0.24 -7.79
CA GLN A 219 -5.45 1.23 -7.89
C GLN A 219 -4.39 1.01 -6.79
N SER A 220 -3.98 -0.24 -6.59
CA SER A 220 -2.97 -0.62 -5.61
C SER A 220 -2.06 -1.74 -6.11
N GLY A 221 -0.78 -1.64 -5.78
CA GLY A 221 0.21 -2.67 -6.16
C GLY A 221 -0.08 -4.03 -5.50
N VAL A 222 -0.62 -4.06 -4.29
CA VAL A 222 -0.99 -5.30 -3.61
C VAL A 222 -2.12 -6.06 -4.32
N ALA A 223 -2.94 -5.39 -5.12
CA ALA A 223 -3.96 -6.05 -5.95
C ALA A 223 -3.36 -6.99 -7.00
N GLU A 224 -2.07 -6.84 -7.33
CA GLU A 224 -1.34 -7.70 -8.25
C GLU A 224 -0.96 -9.05 -7.62
N VAL A 225 -0.76 -9.09 -6.31
CA VAL A 225 -0.31 -10.27 -5.56
C VAL A 225 -1.45 -10.93 -4.78
N MET A 226 -2.33 -10.19 -4.14
CA MET A 226 -3.49 -10.71 -3.41
C MET A 226 -4.64 -11.04 -4.36
N LYS A 227 -4.58 -12.21 -4.98
CA LYS A 227 -5.64 -12.67 -5.92
C LYS A 227 -6.96 -12.94 -5.22
N GLY A 228 -6.91 -13.44 -4.00
CA GLY A 228 -8.06 -13.74 -3.16
C GLY A 228 -8.81 -12.50 -2.67
N ALA A 229 -8.18 -11.33 -2.57
CA ALA A 229 -8.85 -10.12 -2.14
C ALA A 229 -9.96 -9.70 -3.10
N LEU A 230 -11.09 -9.22 -2.55
CA LEU A 230 -12.16 -8.63 -3.34
C LEU A 230 -11.75 -7.21 -3.79
N LYS A 231 -11.94 -6.91 -5.07
CA LYS A 231 -11.39 -5.70 -5.70
C LYS A 231 -12.47 -4.89 -6.38
N ALA A 232 -12.45 -3.57 -6.15
CA ALA A 232 -13.26 -2.61 -6.87
C ALA A 232 -12.43 -1.35 -7.17
N ASP A 233 -12.91 -0.49 -8.05
CA ASP A 233 -12.31 0.82 -8.21
C ASP A 233 -12.59 1.66 -6.96
N PHE A 234 -11.63 2.51 -6.52
CA PHE A 234 -11.76 3.25 -5.25
C PHE A 234 -13.00 4.16 -5.21
N TRP A 235 -13.45 4.63 -6.38
CA TRP A 235 -14.65 5.48 -6.49
C TRP A 235 -15.97 4.67 -6.52
N ASP A 236 -15.91 3.36 -6.76
CA ASP A 236 -17.09 2.49 -6.74
C ASP A 236 -17.42 2.06 -5.30
N VAL A 237 -17.89 3.04 -4.55
CA VAL A 237 -18.29 2.89 -3.13
C VAL A 237 -19.36 1.81 -2.97
N ASN A 238 -20.29 1.72 -3.93
CA ASN A 238 -21.37 0.74 -3.87
C ASN A 238 -20.82 -0.69 -3.99
N LYS A 239 -19.91 -0.92 -4.93
CA LYS A 239 -19.29 -2.25 -5.11
C LYS A 239 -18.43 -2.66 -3.92
N MET A 240 -17.67 -1.71 -3.34
CA MET A 240 -16.92 -1.98 -2.12
C MET A 240 -17.84 -2.32 -0.93
N ALA A 241 -18.94 -1.58 -0.78
CA ALA A 241 -19.95 -1.87 0.25
C ALA A 241 -20.60 -3.24 0.05
N GLU A 242 -21.00 -3.59 -1.18
CA GLU A 242 -21.51 -4.91 -1.55
C GLU A 242 -20.54 -6.04 -1.16
N HIS A 243 -19.24 -5.87 -1.46
CA HIS A 243 -18.22 -6.83 -1.07
C HIS A 243 -18.14 -7.02 0.44
N ILE A 244 -18.20 -5.93 1.22
CA ILE A 244 -18.20 -6.02 2.70
C ILE A 244 -19.45 -6.75 3.20
N VAL A 245 -20.65 -6.42 2.69
CA VAL A 245 -21.91 -7.07 3.07
C VAL A 245 -21.85 -8.55 2.76
N HIS A 246 -21.36 -8.95 1.59
CA HIS A 246 -21.20 -10.36 1.22
C HIS A 246 -20.25 -11.09 2.17
N LEU A 247 -19.10 -10.47 2.53
CA LEU A 247 -18.19 -11.06 3.52
C LEU A 247 -18.79 -11.16 4.93
N CYS A 248 -19.78 -10.33 5.26
CA CYS A 248 -20.50 -10.44 6.52
C CYS A 248 -21.53 -11.56 6.54
N THR A 249 -22.15 -11.88 5.40
CA THR A 249 -23.34 -12.73 5.31
C THR A 249 -23.08 -14.09 4.65
N ASP A 250 -22.00 -14.23 3.88
CA ASP A 250 -21.64 -15.46 3.17
C ASP A 250 -20.34 -16.05 3.76
N GLU A 251 -20.49 -17.04 4.64
CA GLU A 251 -19.35 -17.72 5.29
C GLU A 251 -18.50 -18.53 4.31
N GLU A 252 -19.08 -19.04 3.21
CA GLU A 252 -18.33 -19.78 2.20
C GLU A 252 -17.41 -18.84 1.43
N LEU A 253 -17.94 -17.69 0.98
CA LEU A 253 -17.14 -16.64 0.35
C LEU A 253 -16.04 -16.16 1.30
N TYR A 254 -16.38 -15.87 2.56
CA TYR A 254 -15.42 -15.44 3.57
C TYR A 254 -14.24 -16.40 3.66
N ARG A 255 -14.52 -17.70 3.85
CA ARG A 255 -13.51 -18.74 3.96
C ARG A 255 -12.66 -18.84 2.70
N LYS A 256 -13.25 -18.82 1.50
CA LYS A 256 -12.54 -18.87 0.22
C LYS A 256 -11.56 -17.69 0.05
N VAL A 257 -12.01 -16.48 0.41
CA VAL A 257 -11.17 -15.27 0.34
C VAL A 257 -9.99 -15.37 1.29
N VAL A 258 -10.21 -15.85 2.53
CA VAL A 258 -9.14 -16.06 3.51
C VAL A 258 -8.14 -17.11 3.03
N GLU A 259 -8.59 -18.28 2.60
CA GLU A 259 -7.75 -19.37 2.13
C GLU A 259 -6.87 -18.91 0.96
N GLN A 260 -7.47 -18.26 -0.05
CA GLN A 260 -6.71 -17.77 -1.19
C GLN A 260 -5.72 -16.66 -0.80
N SER A 261 -6.14 -15.70 0.04
CA SER A 261 -5.24 -14.64 0.50
C SER A 261 -4.06 -15.18 1.30
N THR A 262 -4.27 -16.23 2.09
CA THR A 262 -3.20 -16.91 2.84
C THR A 262 -2.19 -17.57 1.89
N GLU A 263 -2.64 -18.17 0.80
CA GLU A 263 -1.73 -18.70 -0.23
C GLU A 263 -0.97 -17.59 -0.98
N ASP A 264 -1.68 -16.52 -1.33
CA ASP A 264 -1.10 -15.40 -2.08
C ASP A 264 0.08 -14.74 -1.34
N ILE A 265 0.00 -14.64 0.00
CA ILE A 265 1.05 -13.99 0.79
C ILE A 265 2.28 -14.87 1.05
N LYS A 266 2.21 -16.20 0.89
CA LYS A 266 3.34 -17.10 1.11
C LYS A 266 4.56 -16.75 0.25
N ALA A 267 4.32 -16.28 -0.97
CA ALA A 267 5.37 -15.87 -1.89
C ALA A 267 5.83 -14.39 -1.72
N SER A 268 5.14 -13.64 -0.85
CA SER A 268 5.41 -12.22 -0.64
C SER A 268 6.37 -12.01 0.53
N THR A 269 7.60 -12.54 0.41
CA THR A 269 8.66 -12.43 1.42
C THR A 269 9.73 -11.43 1.00
N TRP A 270 10.45 -10.85 1.98
CA TRP A 270 11.58 -9.98 1.71
C TRP A 270 12.74 -10.73 1.03
N ASP A 271 12.95 -12.00 1.31
CA ASP A 271 13.96 -12.81 0.63
C ASP A 271 13.64 -12.97 -0.86
N ALA A 272 12.37 -13.26 -1.20
CA ALA A 272 11.94 -13.34 -2.59
C ALA A 272 12.03 -11.98 -3.32
N ALA A 273 11.85 -10.87 -2.62
CA ALA A 273 12.07 -9.54 -3.17
C ALA A 273 13.56 -9.27 -3.38
N ALA A 274 14.41 -9.61 -2.40
CA ALA A 274 15.86 -9.44 -2.48
C ALA A 274 16.46 -10.23 -3.65
N ASP A 275 16.06 -11.48 -3.85
CA ASP A 275 16.52 -12.31 -4.99
C ASP A 275 16.21 -11.66 -6.34
N LYS A 276 15.05 -10.99 -6.46
CA LYS A 276 14.70 -10.25 -7.69
C LYS A 276 15.55 -9.00 -7.85
N VAL A 277 15.85 -8.30 -6.77
CA VAL A 277 16.74 -7.12 -6.79
C VAL A 277 18.14 -7.53 -7.22
N ILE A 278 18.67 -8.64 -6.71
CA ILE A 278 19.99 -9.18 -7.12
C ILE A 278 20.02 -9.44 -8.63
N ARG A 279 18.98 -10.01 -9.20
CA ARG A 279 18.91 -10.23 -10.67
C ARG A 279 18.94 -8.91 -11.47
N VAL A 280 18.35 -7.85 -10.95
CA VAL A 280 18.45 -6.52 -11.58
C VAL A 280 19.88 -5.99 -11.47
N TYR A 281 20.58 -6.20 -10.35
CA TYR A 281 21.98 -5.85 -10.22
C TYR A 281 22.85 -6.58 -11.24
N GLU A 282 22.71 -7.89 -11.34
CA GLU A 282 23.43 -8.73 -12.34
C GLU A 282 23.16 -8.24 -13.77
N HIS A 283 21.89 -7.91 -14.07
CA HIS A 283 21.53 -7.36 -15.39
C HIS A 283 22.21 -6.03 -15.68
N VAL A 284 22.34 -5.15 -14.69
CA VAL A 284 22.96 -3.83 -14.86
C VAL A 284 24.50 -3.92 -14.93
N LEU A 285 25.10 -4.81 -14.16
CA LEU A 285 26.55 -5.04 -14.14
C LEU A 285 27.09 -5.73 -15.39
N ASN A 286 26.24 -6.50 -16.10
CA ASN A 286 26.61 -7.22 -17.31
C ASN A 286 26.35 -6.43 -18.62
N ARG A 287 25.94 -5.18 -18.50
CA ARG A 287 25.80 -4.24 -19.64
C ARG A 287 27.08 -3.48 -19.89
#